data_9c6faab1de74a16e2bc9aaa597e2677f
#
_entry.id   9c6faab1de74a16e2bc9aaa597e2677f
#
_cell.length_a   1.000
_cell.length_b   1.000
_cell.length_c   1.000
_cell.angle_alpha   90.00
_cell.angle_beta   90.00
_cell.angle_gamma   90.00
#
_symmetry.space_group_name_H-M   'P 1'
#
loop_
_entity.id
_entity.type
_entity.pdbx_description
1 polymer ?
#
loop_
_entity_poly.entity_id
_entity_poly.type
_entity_poly.pdbx_seq_one_letter_code
_entity_poly.pdbx_strand_id
1 'polypeptide(L)'
;VYCPSTLVIGEPIKDKQVIERALTGHHNKSIKIIHRLGKRDKGLIKICENNTKFSFNKRNGTKKTLPAFNSLKEELDLQDEIKFIESYDISHHSGSAAIGGCVVFSERGKQKEKYRLFNISKGNSGDDISSMVEVIERRFKDKDLGLEIPSLILLDGGRVHLSYVLSKLKELGLDKIPVISISKGVRRKTNM
;
A
#
# COMPACT_ATOMS: atom_id res chain seq x y z
N VAL A 1 23.49 8.11 16.57
CA VAL A 1 23.06 8.47 15.19
C VAL A 1 24.26 9.13 14.50
N TYR A 2 24.64 8.64 13.31
CA TYR A 2 25.77 9.22 12.54
C TYR A 2 25.37 10.62 12.03
N CYS A 3 26.20 11.62 12.34
CA CYS A 3 26.04 12.98 11.81
C CYS A 3 27.19 13.28 10.84
N PRO A 4 26.95 13.68 9.58
CA PRO A 4 28.00 14.02 8.64
C PRO A 4 28.69 15.34 9.01
N SER A 5 29.95 15.54 8.57
CA SER A 5 30.69 16.80 8.78
C SER A 5 30.19 17.96 7.93
N THR A 6 29.41 17.68 6.89
CA THR A 6 28.83 18.69 6.00
C THR A 6 27.35 18.40 5.76
N LEU A 7 26.52 19.39 6.02
CA LEU A 7 25.10 19.38 5.73
C LEU A 7 24.83 20.30 4.54
N VAL A 8 24.18 19.75 3.52
CA VAL A 8 23.78 20.50 2.32
C VAL A 8 22.31 20.84 2.42
N ILE A 9 21.96 22.12 2.30
CA ILE A 9 20.57 22.59 2.38
C ILE A 9 20.15 23.28 1.09
N GLY A 10 18.85 23.12 0.72
CA GLY A 10 18.27 23.69 -0.50
C GLY A 10 18.06 25.20 -0.43
N GLU A 11 17.76 25.72 0.78
CA GLU A 11 17.47 27.13 1.01
C GLU A 11 18.33 27.69 2.14
N PRO A 12 18.64 29.00 2.11
CA PRO A 12 19.40 29.62 3.19
C PRO A 12 18.59 29.65 4.48
N ILE A 13 19.23 29.35 5.59
CA ILE A 13 18.61 29.39 6.92
C ILE A 13 19.13 30.61 7.69
N LYS A 14 18.26 31.21 8.50
CA LYS A 14 18.66 32.22 9.50
C LYS A 14 19.49 31.54 10.59
N ASP A 15 20.36 32.28 11.22
CA ASP A 15 21.18 31.83 12.36
C ASP A 15 22.04 30.57 12.11
N LYS A 16 22.45 30.37 10.84
CA LYS A 16 23.31 29.27 10.41
C LYS A 16 24.47 28.99 11.37
N GLN A 17 25.19 30.03 11.80
CA GLN A 17 26.35 29.87 12.67
C GLN A 17 25.98 29.35 14.06
N VAL A 18 24.81 29.71 14.58
CA VAL A 18 24.32 29.24 15.87
C VAL A 18 24.01 27.74 15.77
N ILE A 19 23.35 27.32 14.68
CA ILE A 19 23.03 25.94 14.42
C ILE A 19 24.30 25.08 14.23
N GLU A 20 25.30 25.60 13.47
CA GLU A 20 26.57 24.91 13.28
C GLU A 20 27.31 24.71 14.63
N ARG A 21 27.33 25.72 15.52
CA ARG A 21 27.93 25.62 16.86
C ARG A 21 27.18 24.57 17.73
N ALA A 22 25.87 24.64 17.73
CA ALA A 22 25.04 23.68 18.50
C ALA A 22 25.27 22.26 18.07
N LEU A 23 25.26 22.00 16.75
CA LEU A 23 25.51 20.67 16.19
C LEU A 23 26.95 20.19 16.46
N THR A 24 27.92 21.06 16.31
CA THR A 24 29.33 20.76 16.59
C THR A 24 29.55 20.41 18.07
N GLY A 25 28.93 21.13 18.99
CA GLY A 25 28.99 20.85 20.43
C GLY A 25 28.29 19.53 20.79
N HIS A 26 27.13 19.27 20.22
CA HIS A 26 26.38 18.03 20.49
C HIS A 26 27.07 16.77 19.97
N HIS A 27 27.74 16.85 18.83
CA HIS A 27 28.38 15.70 18.19
C HIS A 27 29.90 15.62 18.38
N ASN A 28 30.51 16.54 19.12
CA ASN A 28 31.96 16.63 19.30
C ASN A 28 32.74 16.56 17.99
N LYS A 29 32.21 17.15 16.92
CA LYS A 29 32.75 17.08 15.57
C LYS A 29 32.40 18.35 14.81
N SER A 30 33.36 18.94 14.10
CA SER A 30 33.11 20.13 13.27
C SER A 30 32.06 19.81 12.19
N ILE A 31 30.94 20.53 12.23
CA ILE A 31 29.84 20.40 11.28
C ILE A 31 29.66 21.73 10.57
N LYS A 32 29.64 21.70 9.25
CA LYS A 32 29.39 22.86 8.38
C LYS A 32 28.08 22.69 7.61
N ILE A 33 27.32 23.78 7.53
CA ILE A 33 26.12 23.86 6.71
C ILE A 33 26.45 24.64 5.45
N ILE A 34 26.22 24.07 4.27
CA ILE A 34 26.45 24.73 2.99
C ILE A 34 25.14 24.90 2.21
N HIS A 35 24.99 26.06 1.59
CA HIS A 35 23.85 26.41 0.73
C HIS A 35 24.25 26.57 -0.75
N ARG A 36 25.54 26.79 -1.06
CA ARG A 36 26.01 26.85 -2.46
C ARG A 36 26.00 25.47 -3.06
N LEU A 37 25.04 25.26 -3.97
CA LEU A 37 24.78 23.94 -4.56
C LEU A 37 25.51 23.83 -5.90
N GLY A 38 26.46 22.92 -5.99
CA GLY A 38 26.98 22.42 -7.26
C GLY A 38 25.93 21.62 -8.04
N LYS A 39 26.25 21.24 -9.28
CA LYS A 39 25.33 20.45 -10.13
C LYS A 39 24.92 19.12 -9.48
N ARG A 40 25.87 18.46 -8.79
CA ARG A 40 25.63 17.22 -8.04
C ARG A 40 24.71 17.44 -6.84
N ASP A 41 24.94 18.51 -6.08
CA ASP A 41 24.16 18.79 -4.86
C ASP A 41 22.71 19.13 -5.19
N LYS A 42 22.45 19.85 -6.28
CA LYS A 42 21.10 20.11 -6.78
C LYS A 42 20.32 18.82 -7.06
N GLY A 43 20.99 17.82 -7.64
CA GLY A 43 20.38 16.50 -7.86
C GLY A 43 20.00 15.80 -6.56
N LEU A 44 20.89 15.81 -5.56
CA LEU A 44 20.65 15.22 -4.25
C LEU A 44 19.52 15.94 -3.49
N ILE A 45 19.51 17.27 -3.51
CA ILE A 45 18.43 18.06 -2.90
C ILE A 45 17.07 17.72 -3.52
N LYS A 46 17.00 17.63 -4.85
CA LYS A 46 15.75 17.23 -5.53
C LYS A 46 15.23 15.85 -5.12
N ILE A 47 16.15 14.90 -4.91
CA ILE A 47 15.81 13.57 -4.37
C ILE A 47 15.28 13.69 -2.93
N CYS A 48 15.96 14.47 -2.08
CA CYS A 48 15.51 14.69 -0.69
C CYS A 48 14.13 15.37 -0.64
N GLU A 49 13.89 16.39 -1.47
CA GLU A 49 12.58 17.05 -1.57
C GLU A 49 11.48 16.10 -2.00
N ASN A 50 11.73 15.27 -3.01
CA ASN A 50 10.77 14.26 -3.47
C ASN A 50 10.48 13.23 -2.37
N ASN A 51 11.51 12.75 -1.67
CA ASN A 51 11.36 11.81 -0.55
C ASN A 51 10.60 12.45 0.62
N THR A 52 10.86 13.73 0.90
CA THR A 52 10.15 14.48 1.94
C THR A 52 8.68 14.66 1.58
N LYS A 53 8.38 15.07 0.34
CA LYS A 53 7.00 15.17 -0.17
C LYS A 53 6.27 13.82 -0.09
N PHE A 54 6.93 12.73 -0.49
CA PHE A 54 6.39 11.39 -0.38
C PHE A 54 6.11 10.99 1.07
N SER A 55 7.06 11.21 1.98
CA SER A 55 6.93 10.89 3.41
C SER A 55 5.86 11.76 4.09
N PHE A 56 5.80 13.05 3.75
CA PHE A 56 4.77 13.96 4.24
C PHE A 56 3.37 13.55 3.75
N ASN A 57 3.24 13.22 2.49
CA ASN A 57 1.99 12.70 1.93
C ASN A 57 1.59 11.36 2.56
N LYS A 58 2.57 10.50 2.91
CA LYS A 58 2.32 9.23 3.60
C LYS A 58 1.89 9.44 5.06
N ARG A 59 2.46 10.43 5.77
CA ARG A 59 2.07 10.76 7.16
C ARG A 59 0.72 11.47 7.23
N ASN A 60 0.41 12.31 6.26
CA ASN A 60 -0.87 13.03 6.15
C ASN A 60 -1.91 12.24 5.34
N GLY A 61 -1.63 10.99 4.97
CA GLY A 61 -2.47 10.14 4.14
C GLY A 61 -3.86 9.84 4.71
N THR A 62 -4.08 10.08 6.00
CA THR A 62 -5.40 9.99 6.63
C THR A 62 -6.41 11.03 6.13
N LYS A 63 -5.95 12.15 5.53
CA LYS A 63 -6.85 13.17 4.96
C LYS A 63 -7.05 13.05 3.43
N LYS A 64 -6.27 12.20 2.73
CA LYS A 64 -6.33 12.08 1.25
C LYS A 64 -7.03 10.82 0.74
N THR A 65 -7.38 9.88 1.62
CA THR A 65 -8.09 8.66 1.21
C THR A 65 -9.57 8.91 0.96
N LEU A 66 -10.21 9.79 1.72
CA LEU A 66 -11.63 10.11 1.54
C LEU A 66 -11.97 10.63 0.12
N PRO A 67 -11.23 11.59 -0.46
CA PRO A 67 -11.46 11.99 -1.86
C PRO A 67 -11.27 10.84 -2.85
N ALA A 68 -10.29 9.95 -2.63
CA ALA A 68 -10.06 8.79 -3.49
C ALA A 68 -11.20 7.76 -3.38
N PHE A 69 -11.79 7.57 -2.20
CA PHE A 69 -12.95 6.70 -2.01
C PHE A 69 -14.20 7.26 -2.70
N ASN A 70 -14.41 8.58 -2.63
CA ASN A 70 -15.51 9.24 -3.33
C ASN A 70 -15.35 9.13 -4.85
N SER A 71 -14.15 9.42 -5.39
CA SER A 71 -13.87 9.26 -6.82
C SER A 71 -14.04 7.81 -7.28
N LEU A 72 -13.64 6.84 -6.45
CA LEU A 72 -13.81 5.43 -6.75
C LEU A 72 -15.30 5.02 -6.76
N LYS A 73 -16.08 5.54 -5.82
CA LYS A 73 -17.53 5.35 -5.78
C LYS A 73 -18.18 5.86 -7.06
N GLU A 74 -17.83 7.09 -7.47
CA GLU A 74 -18.36 7.73 -8.69
C GLU A 74 -17.96 6.95 -9.94
N GLU A 75 -16.68 6.59 -10.08
CA GLU A 75 -16.16 5.85 -11.25
C GLU A 75 -16.79 4.46 -11.40
N LEU A 76 -17.18 3.82 -10.29
CA LEU A 76 -17.78 2.50 -10.27
C LEU A 76 -19.32 2.53 -10.20
N ASP A 77 -19.92 3.71 -10.21
CA ASP A 77 -21.37 3.91 -10.08
C ASP A 77 -21.98 3.16 -8.89
N LEU A 78 -21.27 3.17 -7.74
CA LEU A 78 -21.74 2.51 -6.55
C LEU A 78 -22.77 3.37 -5.81
N GLN A 79 -23.90 2.76 -5.43
CA GLN A 79 -24.99 3.46 -4.73
C GLN A 79 -24.60 3.78 -3.28
N ASP A 80 -23.96 2.82 -2.61
CA ASP A 80 -23.56 2.94 -1.21
C ASP A 80 -22.17 3.55 -1.05
N GLU A 81 -21.93 4.15 0.13
CA GLU A 81 -20.60 4.66 0.47
C GLU A 81 -19.61 3.52 0.71
N ILE A 82 -18.39 3.69 0.22
CA ILE A 82 -17.29 2.76 0.46
C ILE A 82 -16.73 3.01 1.87
N LYS A 83 -17.12 2.20 2.85
CA LYS A 83 -16.58 2.27 4.22
C LYS A 83 -15.20 1.64 4.31
N PHE A 84 -15.03 0.46 3.72
CA PHE A 84 -13.73 -0.20 3.61
C PHE A 84 -13.68 -1.17 2.42
N ILE A 85 -12.46 -1.37 1.96
CA ILE A 85 -12.11 -2.20 0.82
C ILE A 85 -11.24 -3.33 1.33
N GLU A 86 -11.55 -4.56 0.95
CA GLU A 86 -10.65 -5.71 1.12
C GLU A 86 -9.95 -6.01 -0.19
N SER A 87 -8.63 -6.15 -0.17
CA SER A 87 -7.84 -6.56 -1.34
C SER A 87 -7.16 -7.88 -1.08
N TYR A 88 -7.22 -8.77 -2.08
CA TYR A 88 -6.72 -10.14 -2.01
C TYR A 88 -5.62 -10.39 -3.03
N ASP A 89 -4.58 -11.08 -2.58
CA ASP A 89 -3.43 -11.52 -3.38
C ASP A 89 -3.03 -12.93 -2.98
N ILE A 90 -2.63 -13.74 -3.96
CA ILE A 90 -2.07 -15.08 -3.72
C ILE A 90 -0.58 -15.05 -4.02
N SER A 91 0.20 -15.46 -3.05
CA SER A 91 1.67 -15.51 -3.15
C SER A 91 2.18 -16.93 -2.99
N HIS A 92 2.99 -17.38 -3.93
CA HIS A 92 3.66 -18.67 -3.90
C HIS A 92 5.10 -18.52 -3.43
N HIS A 93 5.48 -19.29 -2.41
CA HIS A 93 6.88 -19.44 -2.03
C HIS A 93 7.46 -20.68 -2.72
N SER A 94 8.64 -20.53 -3.33
CA SER A 94 9.35 -21.61 -4.03
C SER A 94 9.45 -22.87 -3.14
N GLY A 95 8.71 -23.92 -3.48
CA GLY A 95 8.73 -25.22 -2.80
C GLY A 95 7.86 -25.36 -1.55
N SER A 96 7.06 -24.38 -1.18
CA SER A 96 6.18 -24.38 0.00
C SER A 96 4.72 -24.05 -0.35
N ALA A 97 3.84 -24.20 0.63
CA ALA A 97 2.43 -23.89 0.49
C ALA A 97 2.16 -22.44 0.05
N ALA A 98 1.15 -22.23 -0.78
CA ALA A 98 0.70 -20.90 -1.17
C ALA A 98 0.07 -20.17 0.05
N ILE A 99 0.19 -18.85 0.07
CA ILE A 99 -0.39 -18.00 1.11
C ILE A 99 -1.29 -16.96 0.44
N GLY A 100 -2.53 -16.88 0.90
CA GLY A 100 -3.43 -15.80 0.54
C GLY A 100 -3.37 -14.65 1.53
N GLY A 101 -3.19 -13.43 1.02
CA GLY A 101 -3.20 -12.20 1.81
C GLY A 101 -4.52 -11.45 1.65
N CYS A 102 -5.10 -10.99 2.77
CA CYS A 102 -6.18 -10.02 2.79
C CYS A 102 -5.72 -8.75 3.47
N VAL A 103 -5.73 -7.64 2.74
CA VAL A 103 -5.41 -6.31 3.27
C VAL A 103 -6.66 -5.43 3.25
N VAL A 104 -6.82 -4.60 4.28
CA VAL A 104 -8.01 -3.80 4.48
C VAL A 104 -7.66 -2.32 4.47
N PHE A 105 -8.44 -1.55 3.72
CA PHE A 105 -8.34 -0.10 3.63
C PHE A 105 -9.68 0.55 3.99
N SER A 106 -9.63 1.66 4.70
CA SER A 106 -10.78 2.53 4.93
C SER A 106 -10.44 3.97 4.50
N GLU A 107 -11.37 4.89 4.64
CA GLU A 107 -11.12 6.33 4.45
C GLU A 107 -9.95 6.85 5.31
N ARG A 108 -9.67 6.18 6.44
CA ARG A 108 -8.56 6.50 7.35
C ARG A 108 -7.23 5.87 6.92
N GLY A 109 -7.21 5.15 5.79
CA GLY A 109 -6.04 4.44 5.27
C GLY A 109 -6.01 2.97 5.65
N LYS A 110 -4.81 2.42 5.76
CA LYS A 110 -4.57 0.99 6.01
C LYS A 110 -5.04 0.58 7.41
N GLN A 111 -5.90 -0.43 7.48
CA GLN A 111 -6.40 -1.03 8.73
C GLN A 111 -5.62 -2.31 9.03
N LYS A 112 -4.39 -2.16 9.52
CA LYS A 112 -3.45 -3.29 9.69
C LYS A 112 -3.97 -4.36 10.66
N GLU A 113 -4.75 -3.98 11.64
CA GLU A 113 -5.38 -4.87 12.62
C GLU A 113 -6.41 -5.82 12.00
N LYS A 114 -6.94 -5.44 10.83
CA LYS A 114 -7.88 -6.24 10.04
C LYS A 114 -7.20 -7.11 8.97
N TYR A 115 -5.88 -7.03 8.80
CA TYR A 115 -5.14 -7.86 7.86
C TYR A 115 -5.19 -9.32 8.25
N ARG A 116 -5.28 -10.22 7.27
CA ARG A 116 -5.28 -11.66 7.47
C ARG A 116 -4.39 -12.36 6.47
N LEU A 117 -3.80 -13.47 6.92
CA LEU A 117 -3.05 -14.41 6.09
C LEU A 117 -3.74 -15.76 6.18
N PHE A 118 -3.93 -16.39 5.04
CA PHE A 118 -4.55 -17.69 4.90
C PHE A 118 -3.53 -18.65 4.33
N ASN A 119 -3.15 -19.68 5.10
CA ASN A 119 -2.38 -20.79 4.56
C ASN A 119 -3.29 -21.59 3.64
N ILE A 120 -2.94 -21.70 2.37
CA ILE A 120 -3.72 -22.43 1.37
C ILE A 120 -3.51 -23.93 1.56
N SER A 121 -4.58 -24.71 1.41
CA SER A 121 -4.50 -26.17 1.49
C SER A 121 -3.61 -26.72 0.38
N LYS A 122 -2.88 -27.82 0.68
CA LYS A 122 -1.93 -28.43 -0.28
C LYS A 122 -2.57 -28.81 -1.61
N GLY A 123 -3.86 -29.16 -1.63
CA GLY A 123 -4.59 -29.49 -2.84
C GLY A 123 -4.77 -28.33 -3.81
N ASN A 124 -4.77 -27.08 -3.30
CA ASN A 124 -4.99 -25.86 -4.08
C ASN A 124 -3.70 -25.06 -4.32
N SER A 125 -2.59 -25.43 -3.70
CA SER A 125 -1.37 -24.61 -3.68
C SER A 125 -0.68 -24.43 -5.04
N GLY A 126 -1.09 -25.13 -6.08
CA GLY A 126 -0.59 -25.01 -7.45
C GLY A 126 -1.53 -24.25 -8.40
N ASP A 127 -2.71 -23.86 -7.93
CA ASP A 127 -3.73 -23.20 -8.71
C ASP A 127 -4.19 -21.89 -8.03
N ASP A 128 -3.80 -20.75 -8.62
CA ASP A 128 -4.13 -19.41 -8.13
C ASP A 128 -5.63 -19.18 -8.00
N ILE A 129 -6.42 -19.75 -8.89
CA ILE A 129 -7.88 -19.58 -8.91
C ILE A 129 -8.49 -20.30 -7.72
N SER A 130 -8.18 -21.59 -7.56
CA SER A 130 -8.67 -22.41 -6.45
C SER A 130 -8.19 -21.84 -5.10
N SER A 131 -6.96 -21.36 -5.05
CA SER A 131 -6.39 -20.68 -3.89
C SER A 131 -7.16 -19.42 -3.52
N MET A 132 -7.47 -18.57 -4.49
CA MET A 132 -8.26 -17.35 -4.29
C MET A 132 -9.68 -17.67 -3.79
N VAL A 133 -10.33 -18.66 -4.39
CA VAL A 133 -11.67 -19.10 -3.97
C VAL A 133 -11.65 -19.64 -2.54
N GLU A 134 -10.63 -20.43 -2.17
CA GLU A 134 -10.45 -20.92 -0.79
C GLU A 134 -10.32 -19.77 0.22
N VAL A 135 -9.53 -18.73 -0.11
CA VAL A 135 -9.37 -17.57 0.75
C VAL A 135 -10.69 -16.84 0.96
N ILE A 136 -11.44 -16.58 -0.12
CA ILE A 136 -12.75 -15.92 -0.06
C ILE A 136 -13.73 -16.76 0.77
N GLU A 137 -13.78 -18.06 0.53
CA GLU A 137 -14.67 -18.96 1.27
C GLU A 137 -14.36 -18.93 2.77
N ARG A 138 -13.10 -19.08 3.16
CA ARG A 138 -12.68 -19.05 4.57
C ARG A 138 -12.93 -17.71 5.22
N ARG A 139 -12.70 -16.61 4.49
CA ARG A 139 -12.94 -15.25 4.99
C ARG A 139 -14.39 -15.01 5.37
N PHE A 140 -15.33 -15.53 4.59
CA PHE A 140 -16.75 -15.25 4.76
C PHE A 140 -17.53 -16.36 5.49
N LYS A 141 -17.02 -17.58 5.54
CA LYS A 141 -17.60 -18.66 6.36
C LYS A 141 -17.21 -18.57 7.83
N ASP A 142 -16.03 -18.07 8.13
CA ASP A 142 -15.55 -17.94 9.51
C ASP A 142 -16.15 -16.71 10.18
N LYS A 143 -17.27 -16.92 10.86
CA LYS A 143 -17.99 -15.89 11.61
C LYS A 143 -17.19 -15.37 12.83
N ASP A 144 -16.23 -16.16 13.34
CA ASP A 144 -15.41 -15.81 14.50
C ASP A 144 -14.33 -14.79 14.17
N LEU A 145 -14.07 -14.51 12.87
CA LEU A 145 -13.18 -13.44 12.46
C LEU A 145 -13.68 -12.04 12.85
N GLY A 146 -14.94 -11.89 13.24
CA GLY A 146 -15.51 -10.61 13.73
C GLY A 146 -15.37 -9.44 12.75
N LEU A 147 -15.12 -9.74 11.47
CA LEU A 147 -14.90 -8.72 10.44
C LEU A 147 -16.23 -8.37 9.76
N GLU A 148 -16.47 -7.08 9.64
CA GLU A 148 -17.61 -6.56 8.88
C GLU A 148 -17.50 -6.93 7.39
N ILE A 149 -18.63 -6.96 6.68
CA ILE A 149 -18.69 -7.19 5.24
C ILE A 149 -18.07 -5.97 4.52
N PRO A 150 -17.11 -6.16 3.59
CA PRO A 150 -16.51 -5.05 2.86
C PRO A 150 -17.49 -4.39 1.89
N SER A 151 -17.33 -3.10 1.67
CA SER A 151 -18.09 -2.36 0.67
C SER A 151 -17.61 -2.63 -0.76
N LEU A 152 -16.37 -3.13 -0.91
CA LEU A 152 -15.75 -3.44 -2.19
C LEU A 152 -14.64 -4.47 -1.99
N ILE A 153 -14.54 -5.43 -2.92
CA ILE A 153 -13.44 -6.38 -2.99
C ILE A 153 -12.57 -6.07 -4.20
N LEU A 154 -11.24 -6.05 -3.99
CA LEU A 154 -10.23 -5.97 -5.04
C LEU A 154 -9.46 -7.28 -5.12
N LEU A 155 -9.32 -7.83 -6.33
CA LEU A 155 -8.57 -9.05 -6.60
C LEU A 155 -7.33 -8.73 -7.45
N ASP A 156 -6.14 -9.18 -7.04
CA ASP A 156 -4.99 -9.25 -7.96
C ASP A 156 -5.15 -10.50 -8.83
N GLY A 157 -5.75 -10.31 -10.02
CA GLY A 157 -6.07 -11.42 -10.92
C GLY A 157 -6.80 -10.94 -12.16
N GLY A 158 -6.96 -11.85 -13.13
CA GLY A 158 -7.67 -11.57 -14.38
C GLY A 158 -9.18 -11.89 -14.31
N ARG A 159 -9.85 -11.80 -15.46
CA ARG A 159 -11.29 -12.06 -15.60
C ARG A 159 -11.72 -13.44 -15.10
N VAL A 160 -10.84 -14.42 -15.21
CA VAL A 160 -11.13 -15.78 -14.76
C VAL A 160 -11.23 -15.82 -13.24
N HIS A 161 -10.28 -15.23 -12.50
CA HIS A 161 -10.35 -15.09 -11.04
C HIS A 161 -11.64 -14.41 -10.60
N LEU A 162 -11.98 -13.30 -11.27
CA LEU A 162 -13.21 -12.55 -10.99
C LEU A 162 -14.46 -13.44 -11.13
N SER A 163 -14.57 -14.20 -12.22
CA SER A 163 -15.72 -15.09 -12.48
C SER A 163 -15.91 -16.13 -11.37
N TYR A 164 -14.83 -16.80 -10.96
CA TYR A 164 -14.90 -17.83 -9.91
C TYR A 164 -15.21 -17.23 -8.53
N VAL A 165 -14.63 -16.06 -8.21
CA VAL A 165 -14.92 -15.37 -6.94
C VAL A 165 -16.37 -14.89 -6.90
N LEU A 166 -16.91 -14.33 -7.98
CA LEU A 166 -18.31 -13.94 -8.06
C LEU A 166 -19.25 -15.14 -7.87
N SER A 167 -18.94 -16.30 -8.49
CA SER A 167 -19.70 -17.53 -8.29
C SER A 167 -19.68 -17.97 -6.82
N LYS A 168 -18.51 -17.92 -6.17
CA LYS A 168 -18.37 -18.29 -4.76
C LYS A 168 -19.11 -17.33 -3.83
N LEU A 169 -19.04 -16.02 -4.06
CA LEU A 169 -19.80 -15.04 -3.28
C LEU A 169 -21.31 -15.25 -3.43
N LYS A 170 -21.78 -15.59 -4.61
CA LYS A 170 -23.19 -15.94 -4.84
C LYS A 170 -23.60 -17.19 -4.05
N GLU A 171 -22.79 -18.25 -4.03
CA GLU A 171 -23.02 -19.45 -3.21
C GLU A 171 -23.10 -19.11 -1.71
N LEU A 172 -22.35 -18.10 -1.27
CA LEU A 172 -22.35 -17.62 0.12
C LEU A 172 -23.47 -16.62 0.44
N GLY A 173 -24.30 -16.23 -0.53
CA GLY A 173 -25.36 -15.23 -0.37
C GLY A 173 -24.82 -13.79 -0.26
N LEU A 174 -23.63 -13.54 -0.82
CA LEU A 174 -22.91 -12.25 -0.76
C LEU A 174 -22.72 -11.60 -2.15
N ASP A 175 -23.61 -11.94 -3.07
CA ASP A 175 -23.62 -11.49 -4.47
C ASP A 175 -23.77 -9.97 -4.64
N LYS A 176 -24.20 -9.27 -3.59
CA LYS A 176 -24.33 -7.81 -3.58
C LYS A 176 -23.02 -7.07 -3.36
N ILE A 177 -21.95 -7.77 -2.95
CA ILE A 177 -20.66 -7.11 -2.75
C ILE A 177 -20.03 -6.82 -4.11
N PRO A 178 -19.72 -5.56 -4.46
CA PRO A 178 -19.00 -5.22 -5.68
C PRO A 178 -17.59 -5.85 -5.66
N VAL A 179 -17.18 -6.41 -6.80
CA VAL A 179 -15.85 -7.03 -6.94
C VAL A 179 -15.17 -6.48 -8.19
N ILE A 180 -13.91 -6.07 -8.05
CA ILE A 180 -13.06 -5.65 -9.15
C ILE A 180 -11.82 -6.53 -9.20
N SER A 181 -11.41 -6.91 -10.39
CA SER A 181 -10.12 -7.56 -10.62
C SER A 181 -9.15 -6.63 -11.32
N ILE A 182 -7.90 -6.60 -10.84
CA ILE A 182 -6.80 -5.83 -11.42
C ILE A 182 -5.84 -6.81 -12.07
N SER A 183 -5.78 -6.80 -13.41
CA SER A 183 -4.82 -7.61 -14.15
C SER A 183 -3.62 -6.77 -14.60
N LYS A 184 -2.42 -7.34 -14.47
CA LYS A 184 -1.21 -6.74 -15.05
C LYS A 184 -1.33 -6.79 -16.57
N GLY A 185 -1.49 -5.62 -17.21
CA GLY A 185 -1.66 -5.52 -18.66
C GLY A 185 -0.50 -6.17 -19.43
N VAL A 186 -0.79 -6.69 -20.63
CA VAL A 186 0.13 -7.41 -21.52
C VAL A 186 1.34 -6.58 -22.02
N ARG A 187 1.41 -5.27 -21.71
CA ARG A 187 2.51 -4.40 -22.15
C ARG A 187 3.43 -3.98 -21.01
N ARG A 188 4.25 -4.90 -20.50
CA ARG A 188 5.60 -4.54 -20.06
C ARG A 188 6.54 -4.67 -21.27
N LYS A 189 6.59 -3.67 -22.13
CA LYS A 189 7.80 -3.47 -22.95
C LYS A 189 8.88 -2.99 -21.98
N THR A 190 9.79 -3.88 -21.64
CA THR A 190 11.12 -3.55 -21.14
C THR A 190 11.76 -2.63 -22.18
N ASN A 191 11.87 -1.34 -21.88
CA ASN A 191 12.85 -0.50 -22.54
C ASN A 191 14.21 -0.91 -21.94
N MET A 192 14.99 -1.66 -22.74
CA MET A 192 16.44 -1.71 -22.61
C MET A 192 17.04 -0.35 -22.90
#